data_0032cc65c04292e76b949afa2dbc972e
#
_entry.id   0032cc65c04292e76b949afa2dbc972e
#
_cell.length_a   1.000
_cell.length_b   1.000
_cell.length_c   1.000
_cell.angle_alpha   90.00
_cell.angle_beta   90.00
_cell.angle_gamma   90.00
#
_symmetry.space_group_name_H-M   'P 1'
#
loop_
_entity.id
_entity.type
_entity.pdbx_description
1 polymer ?
#
loop_
_entity_poly.entity_id
_entity_poly.type
_entity_poly.pdbx_seq_one_letter_code
_entity_poly.pdbx_strand_id
1 'polypeptide(L)'
;YLEVKDSGRTVILCHYPIPCFKNHFYGSFHLYGHVHNSFEWNMMEHDKYLMEELYTTPCQMFNVGAMMPWMDYTPRTLDEIIAANSHNEAVRNK
;
A
#
# COMPACT_ATOMS: atom_id res chain seq x y z
N TYR A 1 0.40 5.88 -14.15
CA TYR A 1 1.38 6.33 -13.12
C TYR A 1 1.19 7.82 -12.88
N LEU A 2 0.96 8.19 -11.66
CA LEU A 2 0.74 9.59 -11.30
C LEU A 2 1.34 9.86 -9.91
N GLU A 3 2.08 10.95 -9.79
CA GLU A 3 2.60 11.38 -8.50
C GLU A 3 1.78 12.57 -8.01
N VAL A 4 1.23 12.47 -6.81
CA VAL A 4 0.43 13.55 -6.21
C VAL A 4 0.92 13.86 -4.81
N LYS A 5 0.49 15.00 -4.27
CA LYS A 5 0.75 15.37 -2.88
C LYS A 5 -0.55 15.37 -2.11
N ASP A 6 -0.53 14.81 -0.91
CA ASP A 6 -1.67 14.81 0.01
C ASP A 6 -1.18 15.24 1.38
N SER A 7 -1.51 16.44 1.80
CA SER A 7 -1.08 17.03 3.08
C SER A 7 0.44 16.96 3.26
N GLY A 8 1.18 17.28 2.18
CA GLY A 8 2.65 17.26 2.18
C GLY A 8 3.25 15.88 1.97
N ARG A 9 2.44 14.83 1.93
CA ARG A 9 2.92 13.46 1.69
C ARG A 9 2.98 13.19 0.19
N THR A 10 4.04 12.51 -0.26
CA THR A 10 4.15 12.08 -1.66
C THR A 10 3.40 10.76 -1.84
N VAL A 11 2.49 10.72 -2.80
CA VAL A 11 1.67 9.54 -3.09
C VAL A 11 1.86 9.16 -4.56
N ILE A 12 2.24 7.93 -4.80
CA ILE A 12 2.41 7.37 -6.14
C ILE A 12 1.17 6.54 -6.46
N LEU A 13 0.44 6.95 -7.49
CA LEU A 13 -0.77 6.27 -7.94
C LEU A 13 -0.45 5.49 -9.21
N CYS A 14 -0.74 4.21 -9.22
CA CYS A 14 -0.62 3.37 -10.41
C CYS A 14 -1.62 2.24 -10.32
N HIS A 15 -2.21 1.88 -11.46
CA HIS A 15 -3.13 0.75 -11.50
C HIS A 15 -2.41 -0.55 -11.09
N TYR A 16 -1.15 -0.68 -11.45
CA TYR A 16 -0.35 -1.86 -11.13
C TYR A 16 0.55 -1.61 -9.92
N PRO A 17 0.79 -2.65 -9.08
CA PRO A 17 1.68 -2.49 -7.94
C PRO A 17 3.14 -2.36 -8.37
N ILE A 18 3.85 -1.42 -7.74
CA ILE A 18 5.28 -1.17 -8.02
C ILE A 18 6.01 -1.20 -6.67
N PRO A 19 6.57 -2.34 -6.25
CA PRO A 19 7.23 -2.44 -4.94
C PRO A 19 8.36 -1.45 -4.73
N CYS A 20 9.09 -1.10 -5.78
CA CYS A 20 10.20 -0.14 -5.72
C CYS A 20 9.76 1.25 -6.18
N PHE A 21 8.60 1.70 -5.67
CA PHE A 21 8.05 3.00 -6.07
C PHE A 21 8.94 4.16 -5.61
N LYS A 22 8.76 5.32 -6.25
CA LYS A 22 9.58 6.50 -6.02
C LYS A 22 9.59 6.89 -4.54
N ASN A 23 10.81 7.07 -4.01
CA ASN A 23 11.04 7.50 -2.62
C ASN A 23 10.44 6.56 -1.57
N HIS A 24 10.34 5.27 -1.87
CA HIS A 24 9.80 4.30 -0.91
C HIS A 24 10.61 4.25 0.40
N PHE A 25 11.92 4.56 0.36
CA PHE A 25 12.76 4.64 1.55
C PHE A 25 12.55 5.94 2.33
N TYR A 26 11.89 6.92 1.75
CA TYR A 26 11.77 8.26 2.33
C TYR A 26 10.34 8.59 2.75
N GLY A 27 9.54 7.57 3.01
CA GLY A 27 8.21 7.77 3.56
C GLY A 27 7.10 8.09 2.55
N SER A 28 7.34 7.87 1.26
CA SER A 28 6.29 7.99 0.25
C SER A 28 5.28 6.85 0.36
N PHE A 29 4.10 7.07 -0.18
CA PHE A 29 3.01 6.07 -0.22
C PHE A 29 2.76 5.64 -1.66
N HIS A 30 2.38 4.38 -1.84
CA HIS A 30 1.98 3.88 -3.15
C HIS A 30 0.60 3.24 -3.03
N LEU A 31 -0.35 3.75 -3.81
CA LEU A 31 -1.69 3.19 -3.86
C LEU A 31 -1.86 2.52 -5.23
N TYR A 32 -2.27 1.26 -5.23
CA TYR A 32 -2.38 0.47 -6.45
C TYR A 32 -3.70 -0.29 -6.49
N GLY A 33 -4.04 -0.77 -7.67
CA GLY A 33 -5.22 -1.63 -7.87
C GLY A 33 -4.83 -2.90 -8.60
N HIS A 34 -5.57 -3.26 -9.64
CA HIS A 34 -5.35 -4.40 -10.54
C HIS A 34 -5.36 -5.78 -9.87
N VAL A 35 -4.45 -6.02 -8.92
CA VAL A 35 -4.37 -7.30 -8.22
C VAL A 35 -5.49 -7.37 -7.19
N HIS A 36 -6.51 -8.14 -7.49
CA HIS A 36 -7.66 -8.32 -6.61
C HIS A 36 -7.24 -9.05 -5.33
N ASN A 37 -8.19 -9.37 -4.46
CA ASN A 37 -7.93 -10.18 -3.27
C ASN A 37 -7.65 -11.61 -3.71
N SER A 38 -6.46 -11.85 -4.29
CA SER A 38 -6.09 -13.04 -5.03
C SER A 38 -4.65 -13.45 -4.72
N PHE A 39 -4.18 -14.49 -5.41
CA PHE A 39 -2.80 -14.96 -5.29
C PHE A 39 -1.80 -13.84 -5.62
N GLU A 40 -2.08 -13.02 -6.64
CA GLU A 40 -1.18 -11.93 -7.01
C GLU A 40 -1.06 -10.89 -5.88
N TRP A 41 -2.15 -10.61 -5.17
CA TRP A 41 -2.09 -9.72 -4.02
C TRP A 41 -1.24 -10.33 -2.90
N ASN A 42 -1.37 -11.63 -2.67
CA ASN A 42 -0.55 -12.32 -1.68
C ASN A 42 0.94 -12.21 -2.01
N MET A 43 1.29 -12.29 -3.30
CA MET A 43 2.67 -12.09 -3.74
C MET A 43 3.16 -10.68 -3.42
N MET A 44 2.31 -9.67 -3.66
CA MET A 44 2.67 -8.28 -3.37
C MET A 44 2.87 -8.05 -1.87
N GLU A 45 2.04 -8.65 -1.03
CA GLU A 45 2.19 -8.56 0.42
C GLU A 45 3.47 -9.26 0.89
N HIS A 46 3.85 -10.36 0.24
CA HIS A 46 5.10 -11.05 0.55
C HIS A 46 6.30 -10.19 0.16
N ASP A 47 6.28 -9.57 -1.01
CA ASP A 47 7.35 -8.66 -1.45
C ASP A 47 7.47 -7.47 -0.50
N LYS A 48 6.35 -6.92 -0.07
CA LYS A 48 6.30 -5.83 0.90
C LYS A 48 6.98 -6.24 2.21
N TYR A 49 6.67 -7.43 2.71
CA TYR A 49 7.27 -7.97 3.93
C TYR A 49 8.79 -8.11 3.78
N LEU A 50 9.26 -8.65 2.65
CA LEU A 50 10.69 -8.80 2.39
C LEU A 50 11.40 -7.45 2.36
N MET A 51 10.80 -6.45 1.74
CA MET A 51 11.38 -5.11 1.70
C MET A 51 11.49 -4.50 3.10
N GLU A 52 10.48 -4.68 3.92
CA GLU A 52 10.49 -4.17 5.29
C GLU A 52 11.56 -4.87 6.12
N GLU A 53 11.75 -6.17 5.95
CA GLU A 53 12.79 -6.91 6.66
C GLU A 53 14.20 -6.51 6.24
N LEU A 54 14.42 -6.39 4.93
CA LEU A 54 15.75 -6.09 4.41
C LEU A 54 16.21 -4.66 4.73
N TYR A 55 15.29 -3.72 4.71
CA TYR A 55 15.63 -2.31 4.84
C TYR A 55 15.22 -1.70 6.17
N THR A 56 14.56 -2.45 7.02
CA THR A 56 14.08 -2.00 8.35
C THR A 56 13.21 -0.72 8.26
N THR A 57 12.58 -0.49 7.13
CA THR A 57 11.73 0.67 6.88
C THR A 57 10.35 0.19 6.42
N PRO A 58 9.25 0.74 6.95
CA PRO A 58 7.93 0.34 6.50
C PRO A 58 7.76 0.53 4.99
N CYS A 59 7.20 -0.46 4.34
CA CYS A 59 6.86 -0.37 2.92
C CYS A 59 5.41 0.08 2.80
N GLN A 60 5.20 1.34 2.49
CA GLN A 60 3.89 1.98 2.54
C GLN A 60 3.15 1.87 1.20
N MET A 61 2.86 0.63 0.78
CA MET A 61 2.07 0.39 -0.42
C MET A 61 0.78 -0.36 -0.06
N PHE A 62 -0.35 0.13 -0.57
CA PHE A 62 -1.66 -0.38 -0.20
C PHE A 62 -2.52 -0.63 -1.43
N ASN A 63 -3.23 -1.75 -1.42
CA ASN A 63 -4.21 -2.08 -2.45
C ASN A 63 -5.49 -1.30 -2.20
N VAL A 64 -5.88 -0.44 -3.13
CA VAL A 64 -7.10 0.37 -3.01
C VAL A 64 -8.18 -0.08 -3.99
N GLY A 65 -8.09 -1.31 -4.46
CA GLY A 65 -9.15 -1.89 -5.27
C GLY A 65 -10.47 -1.90 -4.50
N ALA A 66 -11.57 -1.59 -5.17
CA ALA A 66 -12.86 -1.37 -4.52
C ALA A 66 -13.34 -2.57 -3.70
N MET A 67 -12.94 -3.80 -4.07
CA MET A 67 -13.34 -5.02 -3.39
C MET A 67 -12.54 -5.32 -2.12
N MET A 68 -11.46 -4.58 -1.86
CA MET A 68 -10.70 -4.82 -0.63
C MET A 68 -11.54 -4.45 0.59
N PRO A 69 -11.44 -5.21 1.70
CA PRO A 69 -12.31 -4.98 2.87
C PRO A 69 -12.29 -3.55 3.38
N TRP A 70 -11.14 -2.90 3.39
CA TRP A 70 -11.02 -1.52 3.88
C TRP A 70 -11.59 -0.50 2.91
N MET A 71 -11.86 -0.88 1.66
CA MET A 71 -12.45 0.03 0.67
C MET A 71 -13.97 -0.07 0.62
N ASP A 72 -14.50 -1.29 0.72
CA ASP A 72 -15.94 -1.57 0.75
C ASP A 72 -16.71 -0.80 -0.34
N TYR A 73 -16.14 -0.78 -1.56
CA TYR A 73 -16.74 -0.11 -2.72
C TYR A 73 -17.06 1.37 -2.47
N THR A 74 -16.34 2.00 -1.53
CA THR A 74 -16.57 3.38 -1.12
C THR A 74 -15.26 4.17 -1.22
N PRO A 75 -15.25 5.40 -1.72
CA PRO A 75 -14.04 6.23 -1.70
C PRO A 75 -13.53 6.43 -0.27
N ARG A 76 -12.23 6.33 -0.09
CA ARG A 76 -11.57 6.47 1.21
C ARG A 76 -10.45 7.50 1.13
N THR A 77 -10.22 8.22 2.24
CA THR A 77 -9.07 9.09 2.34
C THR A 77 -7.80 8.28 2.57
N LEU A 78 -6.65 8.88 2.31
CA LEU A 78 -5.36 8.22 2.59
C LEU A 78 -5.25 7.87 4.08
N ASP A 79 -5.69 8.75 4.96
CA ASP A 79 -5.63 8.48 6.40
C ASP A 79 -6.47 7.28 6.80
N GLU A 80 -7.65 7.11 6.21
CA GLU A 80 -8.50 5.94 6.45
C GLU A 80 -7.83 4.65 5.98
N ILE A 81 -7.18 4.70 4.82
CA ILE A 81 -6.47 3.55 4.25
C ILE A 81 -5.29 3.16 5.12
N ILE A 82 -4.50 4.14 5.56
CA ILE A 82 -3.36 3.92 6.45
C ILE A 82 -3.82 3.26 7.75
N ALA A 83 -4.86 3.77 8.36
CA ALA A 83 -5.35 3.25 9.65
C ALA A 83 -5.79 1.79 9.52
N ALA A 84 -6.52 1.45 8.46
CA ALA A 84 -6.99 0.08 8.23
C ALA A 84 -5.83 -0.89 8.01
N ASN A 85 -4.82 -0.48 7.26
CA ASN A 85 -3.69 -1.34 6.93
C ASN A 85 -2.67 -1.46 8.07
N SER A 86 -2.54 -0.45 8.90
CA SER A 86 -1.71 -0.52 10.10
C SER A 86 -2.21 -1.59 11.06
N HIS A 87 -3.54 -1.73 11.21
CA HIS A 87 -4.12 -2.79 12.03
C HIS A 87 -3.76 -4.17 11.46
N ASN A 88 -3.84 -4.33 10.14
CA ASN A 88 -3.49 -5.58 9.48
C ASN A 88 -2.01 -5.93 9.68
N GLU A 89 -1.15 -4.95 9.62
CA GLU A 89 0.29 -5.14 9.85
C GLU A 89 0.57 -5.60 11.27
N ALA A 90 -0.10 -5.03 12.26
CA ALA A 90 0.06 -5.42 13.66
C ALA A 90 -0.35 -6.89 13.87
N VAL A 91 -1.44 -7.32 13.24
CA VAL A 91 -1.88 -8.72 13.31
C VAL A 91 -0.88 -9.64 12.62
N ARG A 92 -0.37 -9.24 11.47
CA ARG A 92 0.58 -10.04 10.69
C ARG A 92 1.89 -10.25 11.43
N ASN A 93 2.34 -9.26 12.21
CA ASN A 93 3.61 -9.29 12.90
C ASN A 93 3.57 -10.07 14.23
N LYS A 94 2.41 -10.58 14.58
CA LYS A 94 2.25 -11.45 15.75
C LYS A 94 2.46 -12.90 15.37
#